data_36e6b060f48a9fda715b2b0be31304bd
#
_entry.id   36e6b060f48a9fda715b2b0be31304bd
#
_cell.length_a   1.000
_cell.length_b   1.000
_cell.length_c   1.000
_cell.angle_alpha   90.00
_cell.angle_beta   90.00
_cell.angle_gamma   90.00
#
_symmetry.space_group_name_H-M   'P 1'
#
loop_
_entity.id
_entity.type
_entity.pdbx_description
1 polymer ?
#
loop_
_entity_poly.entity_id
_entity_poly.type
_entity_poly.pdbx_seq_one_letter_code
_entity_poly.pdbx_strand_id
1 'polypeptide(L)'
;MMKEIKIATRKSILALWQSEHIKARIEAQHKGVKVVLEGMKTKGDVILDTPLAKIGGKGLFTKELEDSMLKGETDIAVHSLKDVPVVFPEGLKLAAICSREDTRDAMISEKFAKFSDLPHGAKVGTTSLRRKMQLLIMRPDLEIIALRGNVQTRLRKLKEGEFDAIILAMAGINRLNLKAEVAHIYTFGFDEMIPAMGQGALGVEARDEKQILEQIDFLNDENAVIETTIERDFVSVLEGGCQVPIGISARLKEMKFLSMRSLACLMEASL
;
A
#
# COMPACT_ATOMS: atom_id res chain seq x y z
N MET A 1 -2.51 19.93 24.52
CA MET A 1 -2.86 18.55 24.10
C MET A 1 -4.33 18.54 23.74
N MET A 2 -4.68 18.10 22.53
CA MET A 2 -6.08 17.94 22.12
C MET A 2 -6.75 16.88 22.97
N LYS A 3 -8.05 17.05 23.24
CA LYS A 3 -8.84 16.04 23.98
C LYS A 3 -9.50 15.03 23.02
N GLU A 4 -9.67 15.41 21.76
CA GLU A 4 -10.23 14.57 20.71
C GLU A 4 -9.38 14.71 19.44
N ILE A 5 -9.12 13.59 18.77
CA ILE A 5 -8.48 13.51 17.45
C ILE A 5 -9.42 12.78 16.50
N LYS A 6 -9.68 13.35 15.34
CA LYS A 6 -10.54 12.77 14.30
C LYS A 6 -9.70 12.21 13.17
N ILE A 7 -9.88 10.92 12.87
CA ILE A 7 -9.18 10.22 11.78
C ILE A 7 -10.10 10.09 10.57
N ALA A 8 -9.74 10.71 9.45
CA ALA A 8 -10.36 10.42 8.17
C ALA A 8 -9.93 9.02 7.69
N THR A 9 -10.87 8.19 7.29
CA THR A 9 -10.59 6.84 6.82
C THR A 9 -11.54 6.40 5.71
N ARG A 10 -11.06 5.51 4.83
CA ARG A 10 -11.93 4.85 3.85
C ARG A 10 -12.75 3.74 4.52
N LYS A 11 -13.87 3.35 3.91
CA LYS A 11 -14.78 2.32 4.46
C LYS A 11 -14.37 0.88 4.12
N SER A 12 -13.24 0.64 3.45
CA SER A 12 -12.76 -0.72 3.21
C SER A 12 -12.26 -1.35 4.51
N ILE A 13 -12.43 -2.68 4.65
CA ILE A 13 -12.04 -3.41 5.87
C ILE A 13 -10.57 -3.17 6.22
N LEU A 14 -9.68 -3.16 5.22
CA LEU A 14 -8.25 -2.89 5.46
C LEU A 14 -8.02 -1.46 5.95
N ALA A 15 -8.68 -0.45 5.36
CA ALA A 15 -8.52 0.93 5.80
C ALA A 15 -9.06 1.15 7.21
N LEU A 16 -10.20 0.56 7.53
CA LEU A 16 -10.76 0.60 8.89
C LEU A 16 -9.82 -0.06 9.90
N TRP A 17 -9.29 -1.26 9.58
CA TRP A 17 -8.30 -1.91 10.44
C TRP A 17 -7.08 -1.02 10.70
N GLN A 18 -6.55 -0.37 9.66
CA GLN A 18 -5.40 0.52 9.76
C GLN A 18 -5.69 1.71 10.67
N SER A 19 -6.86 2.33 10.53
CA SER A 19 -7.28 3.48 11.34
C SER A 19 -7.57 3.08 12.79
N GLU A 20 -8.21 1.94 13.02
CA GLU A 20 -8.43 1.42 14.40
C GLU A 20 -7.09 1.06 15.08
N HIS A 21 -6.12 0.53 14.33
CA HIS A 21 -4.78 0.27 14.86
C HIS A 21 -4.09 1.56 15.32
N ILE A 22 -4.15 2.63 14.53
CA ILE A 22 -3.57 3.93 14.88
C ILE A 22 -4.34 4.57 16.05
N LYS A 23 -5.68 4.52 16.02
CA LYS A 23 -6.52 4.96 17.13
C LYS A 23 -6.10 4.31 18.44
N ALA A 24 -6.02 2.98 18.47
CA ALA A 24 -5.62 2.24 19.69
C ALA A 24 -4.24 2.67 20.21
N ARG A 25 -3.29 2.92 19.32
CA ARG A 25 -1.96 3.41 19.70
C ARG A 25 -1.99 4.81 20.29
N ILE A 26 -2.76 5.73 19.69
CA ILE A 26 -2.91 7.12 20.19
C ILE A 26 -3.58 7.12 21.58
N GLU A 27 -4.67 6.39 21.74
CA GLU A 27 -5.41 6.31 23.02
C GLU A 27 -4.59 5.63 24.12
N ALA A 28 -3.74 4.65 23.76
CA ALA A 28 -2.81 4.01 24.70
C ALA A 28 -1.72 4.96 25.18
N GLN A 29 -1.15 5.76 24.26
CA GLN A 29 -0.06 6.72 24.54
C GLN A 29 -0.57 7.93 25.33
N HIS A 30 -1.74 8.45 24.98
CA HIS A 30 -2.29 9.69 25.53
C HIS A 30 -3.57 9.41 26.31
N LYS A 31 -3.43 9.06 27.57
CA LYS A 31 -4.60 8.83 28.45
C LYS A 31 -5.53 10.04 28.50
N GLY A 32 -6.81 9.84 28.20
CA GLY A 32 -7.83 10.88 28.18
C GLY A 32 -8.01 11.60 26.83
N VAL A 33 -7.24 11.21 25.81
CA VAL A 33 -7.53 11.59 24.42
C VAL A 33 -8.51 10.59 23.84
N LYS A 34 -9.59 11.09 23.24
CA LYS A 34 -10.57 10.30 22.49
C LYS A 34 -10.23 10.35 21.02
N VAL A 35 -10.22 9.20 20.33
CA VAL A 35 -10.05 9.15 18.89
C VAL A 35 -11.32 8.71 18.19
N VAL A 36 -11.78 9.47 17.20
CA VAL A 36 -13.00 9.22 16.43
C VAL A 36 -12.64 8.93 14.99
N LEU A 37 -13.26 7.90 14.40
CA LEU A 37 -13.06 7.56 12.98
C LEU A 37 -14.19 8.13 12.14
N GLU A 38 -13.85 8.90 11.10
CA GLU A 38 -14.77 9.48 10.13
C GLU A 38 -14.62 8.73 8.79
N GLY A 39 -15.58 7.83 8.54
CA GLY A 39 -15.55 6.93 7.37
C GLY A 39 -16.07 7.61 6.10
N MET A 40 -15.22 7.72 5.07
CA MET A 40 -15.52 8.35 3.78
C MET A 40 -15.49 7.35 2.63
N LYS A 41 -16.18 7.67 1.53
CA LYS A 41 -16.05 6.99 0.23
C LYS A 41 -15.20 7.86 -0.67
N THR A 42 -14.18 7.29 -1.28
CA THR A 42 -13.33 8.00 -2.24
C THR A 42 -13.75 7.69 -3.69
N LYS A 43 -13.36 8.55 -4.63
CA LYS A 43 -13.58 8.30 -6.08
C LYS A 43 -12.99 6.97 -6.51
N GLY A 44 -11.83 6.60 -5.96
CA GLY A 44 -11.19 5.31 -6.25
C GLY A 44 -11.98 4.10 -5.75
N ASP A 45 -12.85 4.26 -4.74
CA ASP A 45 -13.74 3.20 -4.25
C ASP A 45 -15.00 3.03 -5.13
N VAL A 46 -15.40 4.07 -5.85
CA VAL A 46 -16.62 4.09 -6.68
C VAL A 46 -16.34 3.65 -8.11
N ILE A 47 -15.24 4.12 -8.71
CA ILE A 47 -14.91 3.84 -10.11
C ILE A 47 -14.20 2.48 -10.20
N LEU A 48 -14.93 1.42 -10.54
CA LEU A 48 -14.39 0.06 -10.64
C LEU A 48 -14.11 -0.38 -12.08
N ASP A 49 -14.72 0.25 -13.07
CA ASP A 49 -14.73 -0.24 -14.47
C ASP A 49 -13.61 0.32 -15.33
N THR A 50 -12.89 1.36 -14.86
CA THR A 50 -11.82 2.01 -15.63
C THR A 50 -10.46 1.73 -15.02
N PRO A 51 -9.44 1.32 -15.80
CA PRO A 51 -8.07 1.13 -15.28
C PRO A 51 -7.54 2.40 -14.60
N LEU A 52 -6.89 2.26 -13.43
CA LEU A 52 -6.35 3.40 -12.66
C LEU A 52 -5.43 4.30 -13.51
N ALA A 53 -4.64 3.70 -14.40
CA ALA A 53 -3.77 4.42 -15.33
C ALA A 53 -4.53 5.34 -16.31
N LYS A 54 -5.79 5.03 -16.62
CA LYS A 54 -6.63 5.84 -17.53
C LYS A 54 -7.43 6.92 -16.80
N ILE A 55 -7.73 6.74 -15.52
CA ILE A 55 -8.50 7.71 -14.75
C ILE A 55 -7.67 8.97 -14.47
N GLY A 56 -6.35 8.87 -14.59
CA GLY A 56 -5.37 9.95 -14.48
C GLY A 56 -5.65 10.83 -13.26
N GLY A 57 -4.90 10.71 -12.21
CA GLY A 57 -5.11 11.62 -11.08
C GLY A 57 -4.32 11.19 -9.87
N LYS A 58 -3.50 12.10 -9.39
CA LYS A 58 -2.96 12.04 -8.03
C LYS A 58 -4.15 12.09 -7.07
N GLY A 59 -4.17 11.28 -6.03
CA GLY A 59 -5.15 11.40 -4.96
C GLY A 59 -6.48 10.67 -5.15
N LEU A 60 -6.61 9.66 -6.03
CA LEU A 60 -7.84 8.90 -6.20
C LEU A 60 -8.38 8.27 -4.90
N PHE A 61 -7.52 8.02 -3.93
CA PHE A 61 -7.85 7.41 -2.66
C PHE A 61 -7.59 8.32 -1.45
N THR A 62 -7.04 9.53 -1.67
CA THR A 62 -6.66 10.46 -0.60
C THR A 62 -7.43 11.76 -0.65
N LYS A 63 -7.88 12.22 -1.83
CA LYS A 63 -8.42 13.57 -2.02
C LYS A 63 -9.58 13.91 -1.07
N GLU A 64 -10.56 13.03 -0.90
CA GLU A 64 -11.71 13.29 -0.02
C GLU A 64 -11.28 13.36 1.45
N LEU A 65 -10.23 12.62 1.83
CA LEU A 65 -9.66 12.66 3.18
C LEU A 65 -8.87 13.97 3.36
N GLU A 66 -8.06 14.35 2.37
CA GLU A 66 -7.31 15.61 2.34
C GLU A 66 -8.27 16.82 2.40
N ASP A 67 -9.32 16.82 1.59
CA ASP A 67 -10.35 17.88 1.59
C ASP A 67 -11.02 18.03 2.97
N SER A 68 -11.28 16.93 3.69
CA SER A 68 -11.86 16.95 5.04
C SER A 68 -10.86 17.52 6.07
N MET A 69 -9.59 17.16 5.96
CA MET A 69 -8.54 17.72 6.83
C MET A 69 -8.34 19.22 6.58
N LEU A 70 -8.28 19.65 5.33
CA LEU A 70 -8.14 21.06 4.96
C LEU A 70 -9.31 21.93 5.44
N LYS A 71 -10.52 21.37 5.52
CA LYS A 71 -11.69 22.05 6.10
C LYS A 71 -11.70 22.04 7.63
N GLY A 72 -10.78 21.34 8.28
CA GLY A 72 -10.75 21.19 9.73
C GLY A 72 -11.83 20.25 10.28
N GLU A 73 -12.48 19.45 9.42
CA GLU A 73 -13.48 18.45 9.83
C GLU A 73 -12.80 17.22 10.48
N THR A 74 -11.60 16.86 10.01
CA THR A 74 -10.73 15.81 10.55
C THR A 74 -9.32 16.33 10.77
N ASP A 75 -8.52 15.63 11.57
CA ASP A 75 -7.18 16.06 11.98
C ASP A 75 -6.07 15.29 11.26
N ILE A 76 -6.26 13.99 11.10
CA ILE A 76 -5.31 13.08 10.48
C ILE A 76 -6.03 12.09 9.55
N ALA A 77 -5.25 11.49 8.62
CA ALA A 77 -5.69 10.36 7.80
C ALA A 77 -4.66 9.22 7.85
N VAL A 78 -5.13 7.98 7.78
CA VAL A 78 -4.27 6.79 7.83
C VAL A 78 -4.31 6.06 6.49
N HIS A 79 -3.12 5.78 5.95
CA HIS A 79 -2.96 5.20 4.63
C HIS A 79 -1.98 4.01 4.63
N SER A 80 -2.15 3.10 3.68
CA SER A 80 -1.02 2.30 3.22
C SER A 80 -0.04 3.25 2.53
N LEU A 81 1.19 3.37 3.01
CA LEU A 81 2.14 4.39 2.56
C LEU A 81 2.41 4.35 1.04
N LYS A 82 2.39 3.17 0.43
CA LYS A 82 2.55 3.00 -1.03
C LYS A 82 1.49 3.69 -1.88
N ASP A 83 0.34 4.01 -1.30
CA ASP A 83 -0.79 4.66 -1.98
C ASP A 83 -0.78 6.18 -1.77
N VAL A 84 0.14 6.69 -0.93
CA VAL A 84 0.30 8.10 -0.59
C VAL A 84 1.15 8.81 -1.64
N PRO A 85 0.69 9.92 -2.22
CA PRO A 85 1.48 10.69 -3.18
C PRO A 85 2.76 11.26 -2.53
N VAL A 86 3.75 11.55 -3.37
CA VAL A 86 5.02 12.15 -2.89
C VAL A 86 4.81 13.62 -2.51
N VAL A 87 3.92 14.32 -3.22
CA VAL A 87 3.61 15.74 -3.01
C VAL A 87 2.25 15.86 -2.35
N PHE A 88 2.18 16.61 -1.27
CA PHE A 88 0.96 16.89 -0.50
C PHE A 88 0.39 18.26 -0.85
N PRO A 89 -0.93 18.47 -0.66
CA PRO A 89 -1.51 19.81 -0.65
C PRO A 89 -0.89 20.70 0.42
N GLU A 90 -0.86 22.01 0.18
CA GLU A 90 -0.42 22.99 1.18
C GLU A 90 -1.28 22.87 2.45
N GLY A 91 -0.63 22.89 3.61
CA GLY A 91 -1.27 22.69 4.91
C GLY A 91 -1.40 21.23 5.38
N LEU A 92 -1.01 20.27 4.54
CA LEU A 92 -0.95 18.84 4.90
C LEU A 92 0.46 18.28 4.72
N LYS A 93 0.80 17.28 5.51
CA LYS A 93 2.05 16.54 5.35
C LYS A 93 1.98 15.08 5.85
N LEU A 94 2.93 14.27 5.40
CA LEU A 94 3.18 12.97 5.99
C LEU A 94 3.85 13.17 7.34
N ALA A 95 3.10 13.02 8.42
CA ALA A 95 3.51 13.39 9.77
C ALA A 95 4.11 12.22 10.55
N ALA A 96 3.71 10.98 10.22
CA ALA A 96 4.34 9.80 10.83
C ALA A 96 4.37 8.62 9.84
N ILE A 97 5.41 7.79 9.99
CA ILE A 97 5.58 6.53 9.27
C ILE A 97 5.80 5.43 10.31
N CYS A 98 4.83 4.51 10.38
CA CYS A 98 4.86 3.42 11.33
C CYS A 98 5.77 2.28 10.85
N SER A 99 6.16 1.40 11.79
CA SER A 99 6.95 0.21 11.50
C SER A 99 6.38 -0.61 10.34
N ARG A 100 7.27 -1.16 9.53
CA ARG A 100 6.90 -1.93 8.34
C ARG A 100 6.48 -3.35 8.71
N GLU A 101 5.36 -3.77 8.20
CA GLU A 101 4.97 -5.17 8.08
C GLU A 101 5.73 -5.80 6.88
N ASP A 102 5.63 -7.11 6.69
CA ASP A 102 6.24 -7.81 5.55
C ASP A 102 5.98 -7.08 4.22
N THR A 103 7.06 -6.58 3.64
CA THR A 103 7.01 -5.74 2.43
C THR A 103 6.85 -6.52 1.14
N ARG A 104 6.94 -7.86 1.18
CA ARG A 104 6.89 -8.72 0.01
C ARG A 104 5.51 -8.79 -0.60
N ASP A 105 5.48 -9.15 -1.87
CA ASP A 105 4.26 -9.58 -2.55
C ASP A 105 4.06 -11.09 -2.40
N ALA A 106 2.83 -11.55 -2.53
CA ALA A 106 2.51 -12.95 -2.53
C ALA A 106 1.51 -13.32 -3.62
N MET A 107 1.70 -14.48 -4.20
CA MET A 107 0.70 -15.16 -4.99
C MET A 107 -0.26 -15.90 -4.05
N ILE A 108 -1.54 -15.69 -4.26
CA ILE A 108 -2.62 -16.41 -3.58
C ILE A 108 -3.33 -17.26 -4.60
N SER A 109 -3.51 -18.54 -4.30
CA SER A 109 -4.23 -19.48 -5.17
C SER A 109 -5.02 -20.48 -4.35
N GLU A 110 -6.15 -20.93 -4.89
CA GLU A 110 -6.94 -22.04 -4.31
C GLU A 110 -6.42 -23.41 -4.78
N LYS A 111 -5.56 -23.47 -5.81
CA LYS A 111 -5.14 -24.70 -6.49
C LYS A 111 -3.63 -24.94 -6.47
N PHE A 112 -2.82 -23.88 -6.52
CA PHE A 112 -1.39 -23.98 -6.79
C PHE A 112 -0.57 -23.46 -5.62
N ALA A 113 0.30 -24.32 -5.06
CA ALA A 113 1.09 -24.00 -3.87
C ALA A 113 2.30 -23.11 -4.19
N LYS A 114 2.89 -23.23 -5.39
CA LYS A 114 4.08 -22.49 -5.81
C LYS A 114 3.81 -21.75 -7.12
N PHE A 115 4.55 -20.70 -7.37
CA PHE A 115 4.50 -19.93 -8.61
C PHE A 115 4.88 -20.78 -9.83
N SER A 116 5.83 -21.71 -9.65
CA SER A 116 6.23 -22.68 -10.67
C SER A 116 5.14 -23.69 -11.06
N ASP A 117 4.15 -23.92 -10.18
CA ASP A 117 3.09 -24.91 -10.38
C ASP A 117 1.96 -24.37 -11.27
N LEU A 118 1.96 -23.07 -11.55
CA LEU A 118 0.97 -22.46 -12.44
C LEU A 118 1.06 -23.06 -13.85
N PRO A 119 -0.06 -23.47 -14.46
CA PRO A 119 -0.06 -24.00 -15.81
C PRO A 119 0.35 -22.94 -16.83
N HIS A 120 0.71 -23.38 -18.04
CA HIS A 120 0.96 -22.49 -19.16
C HIS A 120 -0.32 -21.69 -19.48
N GLY A 121 -0.19 -20.38 -19.67
CA GLY A 121 -1.33 -19.50 -19.90
C GLY A 121 -2.21 -19.23 -18.67
N ALA A 122 -1.72 -19.51 -17.45
CA ALA A 122 -2.49 -19.30 -16.22
C ALA A 122 -2.96 -17.85 -16.09
N LYS A 123 -4.21 -17.67 -15.64
CA LYS A 123 -4.84 -16.35 -15.40
C LYS A 123 -4.43 -15.78 -14.06
N VAL A 124 -3.61 -14.73 -14.07
CA VAL A 124 -3.12 -14.09 -12.85
C VAL A 124 -3.70 -12.68 -12.69
N GLY A 125 -4.44 -12.46 -11.59
CA GLY A 125 -5.15 -11.22 -11.31
C GLY A 125 -4.28 -10.16 -10.67
N THR A 126 -4.03 -9.05 -11.37
CA THR A 126 -3.44 -7.82 -10.81
C THR A 126 -3.72 -6.61 -11.70
N THR A 127 -3.84 -5.40 -11.09
CA THR A 127 -3.87 -4.12 -11.82
C THR A 127 -2.56 -3.35 -11.68
N SER A 128 -1.63 -3.84 -10.88
CA SER A 128 -0.32 -3.20 -10.68
C SER A 128 0.59 -3.44 -11.88
N LEU A 129 0.98 -2.37 -12.57
CA LEU A 129 1.92 -2.44 -13.69
C LEU A 129 3.29 -3.00 -13.25
N ARG A 130 3.74 -2.64 -12.06
CA ARG A 130 4.97 -3.18 -11.45
C ARG A 130 4.91 -4.70 -11.33
N ARG A 131 3.81 -5.24 -10.78
CA ARG A 131 3.63 -6.69 -10.64
C ARG A 131 3.52 -7.37 -12.00
N LYS A 132 2.69 -6.80 -12.90
CA LYS A 132 2.52 -7.32 -14.26
C LYS A 132 3.85 -7.48 -14.98
N MET A 133 4.67 -6.43 -14.97
CA MET A 133 5.99 -6.45 -15.62
C MET A 133 6.86 -7.56 -15.06
N GLN A 134 7.01 -7.64 -13.74
CA GLN A 134 7.89 -8.62 -13.11
C GLN A 134 7.39 -10.07 -13.30
N LEU A 135 6.07 -10.28 -13.25
CA LEU A 135 5.47 -11.59 -13.55
C LEU A 135 5.78 -12.03 -14.97
N LEU A 136 5.62 -11.13 -15.96
CA LEU A 136 5.88 -11.45 -17.37
C LEU A 136 7.37 -11.62 -17.70
N ILE A 137 8.27 -11.01 -16.93
CA ILE A 137 9.72 -11.29 -17.03
C ILE A 137 10.01 -12.72 -16.55
N MET A 138 9.40 -13.17 -15.47
CA MET A 138 9.59 -14.53 -14.93
C MET A 138 8.87 -15.59 -15.76
N ARG A 139 7.65 -15.28 -16.22
CA ARG A 139 6.73 -16.19 -16.91
C ARG A 139 5.99 -15.44 -18.02
N PRO A 140 6.59 -15.31 -19.22
CA PRO A 140 5.97 -14.59 -20.37
C PRO A 140 4.67 -15.21 -20.88
N ASP A 141 4.43 -16.46 -20.53
CA ASP A 141 3.24 -17.22 -20.92
C ASP A 141 1.98 -16.87 -20.12
N LEU A 142 2.10 -16.16 -19.00
CA LEU A 142 0.96 -15.85 -18.12
C LEU A 142 -0.03 -14.88 -18.76
N GLU A 143 -1.32 -15.12 -18.55
CA GLU A 143 -2.40 -14.19 -18.88
C GLU A 143 -2.64 -13.24 -17.68
N ILE A 144 -2.12 -12.02 -17.76
CA ILE A 144 -2.28 -11.03 -16.68
C ILE A 144 -3.59 -10.27 -16.87
N ILE A 145 -4.55 -10.52 -16.01
CA ILE A 145 -5.89 -9.95 -16.05
C ILE A 145 -6.06 -8.88 -14.97
N ALA A 146 -6.73 -7.78 -15.33
CA ALA A 146 -7.00 -6.69 -14.39
C ALA A 146 -7.93 -7.15 -13.25
N LEU A 147 -7.47 -7.04 -12.01
CA LEU A 147 -8.22 -7.39 -10.81
C LEU A 147 -8.40 -6.16 -9.92
N ARG A 148 -9.62 -5.66 -9.82
CA ARG A 148 -10.00 -4.53 -8.98
C ARG A 148 -10.91 -4.93 -7.83
N GLY A 149 -11.10 -4.01 -6.89
CA GLY A 149 -11.86 -4.19 -5.67
C GLY A 149 -10.98 -4.21 -4.42
N ASN A 150 -11.60 -4.25 -3.26
CA ASN A 150 -10.91 -4.46 -2.00
C ASN A 150 -10.42 -5.91 -1.86
N VAL A 151 -9.69 -6.22 -0.78
CA VAL A 151 -9.09 -7.55 -0.58
C VAL A 151 -10.16 -8.65 -0.59
N GLN A 152 -11.29 -8.45 0.07
CA GLN A 152 -12.39 -9.43 0.12
C GLN A 152 -12.99 -9.70 -1.27
N THR A 153 -13.22 -8.63 -2.05
CA THR A 153 -13.71 -8.77 -3.43
C THR A 153 -12.73 -9.58 -4.28
N ARG A 154 -11.43 -9.36 -4.12
CA ARG A 154 -10.38 -10.08 -4.88
C ARG A 154 -10.32 -11.55 -4.48
N LEU A 155 -10.41 -11.86 -3.18
CA LEU A 155 -10.44 -13.24 -2.69
C LEU A 155 -11.72 -13.96 -3.14
N ARG A 156 -12.88 -13.30 -3.12
CA ARG A 156 -14.12 -13.85 -3.62
C ARG A 156 -13.99 -14.27 -5.10
N LYS A 157 -13.49 -13.38 -5.95
CA LYS A 157 -13.27 -13.66 -7.38
C LYS A 157 -12.29 -14.80 -7.61
N LEU A 158 -11.24 -14.93 -6.79
CA LEU A 158 -10.34 -16.08 -6.83
C LEU A 158 -11.08 -17.37 -6.49
N LYS A 159 -11.87 -17.40 -5.41
CA LYS A 159 -12.67 -18.56 -4.99
C LYS A 159 -13.75 -18.96 -6.02
N GLU A 160 -14.30 -17.97 -6.73
CA GLU A 160 -15.24 -18.17 -7.84
C GLU A 160 -14.56 -18.71 -9.11
N GLY A 161 -13.22 -18.81 -9.13
CA GLY A 161 -12.46 -19.40 -10.24
C GLY A 161 -12.25 -18.45 -11.42
N GLU A 162 -12.49 -17.13 -11.27
CA GLU A 162 -12.19 -16.14 -12.32
C GLU A 162 -10.66 -16.08 -12.61
N PHE A 163 -9.82 -16.50 -11.66
CA PHE A 163 -8.36 -16.48 -11.73
C PHE A 163 -7.76 -17.79 -11.19
N ASP A 164 -6.63 -18.20 -11.74
CA ASP A 164 -5.82 -19.29 -11.20
C ASP A 164 -5.01 -18.84 -9.99
N ALA A 165 -4.60 -17.57 -9.99
CA ALA A 165 -3.92 -16.91 -8.89
C ALA A 165 -4.17 -15.39 -8.89
N ILE A 166 -3.98 -14.75 -7.74
CA ILE A 166 -3.99 -13.29 -7.60
C ILE A 166 -2.75 -12.83 -6.83
N ILE A 167 -2.31 -11.57 -7.05
CA ILE A 167 -1.15 -11.03 -6.35
C ILE A 167 -1.59 -9.98 -5.32
N LEU A 168 -1.25 -10.23 -4.06
CA LEU A 168 -1.49 -9.32 -2.94
C LEU A 168 -0.19 -8.98 -2.22
N ALA A 169 -0.17 -7.89 -1.42
CA ALA A 169 0.92 -7.61 -0.52
C ALA A 169 0.75 -8.40 0.78
N MET A 170 1.82 -9.02 1.28
CA MET A 170 1.82 -9.78 2.54
C MET A 170 1.31 -8.95 3.72
N ALA A 171 1.65 -7.68 3.79
CA ALA A 171 1.15 -6.76 4.82
C ALA A 171 -0.38 -6.74 4.92
N GLY A 172 -1.09 -6.77 3.79
CA GLY A 172 -2.56 -6.82 3.79
C GLY A 172 -3.10 -8.16 4.29
N ILE A 173 -2.45 -9.26 3.91
CA ILE A 173 -2.79 -10.62 4.34
C ILE A 173 -2.60 -10.76 5.85
N ASN A 174 -1.46 -10.29 6.38
CA ASN A 174 -1.13 -10.37 7.80
C ASN A 174 -2.07 -9.51 8.65
N ARG A 175 -2.30 -8.24 8.25
CA ARG A 175 -3.18 -7.31 8.98
C ARG A 175 -4.62 -7.78 9.09
N LEU A 176 -5.14 -8.42 8.07
CA LEU A 176 -6.49 -8.96 8.04
C LEU A 176 -6.58 -10.42 8.48
N ASN A 177 -5.45 -11.03 8.89
CA ASN A 177 -5.36 -12.44 9.31
C ASN A 177 -5.95 -13.43 8.29
N LEU A 178 -5.68 -13.20 6.99
CA LEU A 178 -6.32 -13.96 5.91
C LEU A 178 -5.63 -15.30 5.58
N LYS A 179 -4.56 -15.67 6.30
CA LYS A 179 -3.81 -16.91 6.02
C LYS A 179 -4.67 -18.16 6.11
N ALA A 180 -5.66 -18.16 7.02
CA ALA A 180 -6.58 -19.30 7.19
C ALA A 180 -7.75 -19.30 6.17
N GLU A 181 -7.92 -18.22 5.41
CA GLU A 181 -9.04 -18.07 4.46
C GLU A 181 -8.71 -18.50 3.05
N VAL A 182 -7.44 -18.83 2.75
CA VAL A 182 -6.94 -19.16 1.42
C VAL A 182 -6.16 -20.47 1.45
N ALA A 183 -6.25 -21.25 0.40
CA ALA A 183 -5.63 -22.57 0.36
C ALA A 183 -4.10 -22.49 0.29
N HIS A 184 -3.56 -21.61 -0.55
CA HIS A 184 -2.13 -21.50 -0.79
C HIS A 184 -1.67 -20.04 -0.85
N ILE A 185 -0.51 -19.78 -0.24
CA ILE A 185 0.20 -18.51 -0.27
C ILE A 185 1.65 -18.79 -0.64
N TYR A 186 2.08 -18.30 -1.79
CA TYR A 186 3.49 -18.27 -2.18
C TYR A 186 4.03 -16.86 -2.03
N THR A 187 4.95 -16.64 -1.11
CA THR A 187 5.57 -15.33 -0.87
C THR A 187 6.81 -15.20 -1.74
N PHE A 188 6.80 -14.22 -2.66
CA PHE A 188 7.94 -13.96 -3.53
C PHE A 188 9.16 -13.48 -2.74
N GLY A 189 10.34 -14.00 -3.08
CA GLY A 189 11.60 -13.43 -2.64
C GLY A 189 11.83 -12.03 -3.23
N PHE A 190 12.76 -11.27 -2.64
CA PHE A 190 13.08 -9.92 -3.17
C PHE A 190 13.87 -9.95 -4.47
N ASP A 191 14.48 -11.08 -4.77
CA ASP A 191 15.12 -11.41 -6.04
C ASP A 191 14.11 -11.80 -7.12
N GLU A 192 12.91 -12.27 -6.72
CA GLU A 192 11.83 -12.60 -7.63
C GLU A 192 10.92 -11.40 -7.90
N MET A 193 10.51 -10.68 -6.86
CA MET A 193 9.59 -9.54 -7.01
C MET A 193 9.94 -8.39 -6.08
N ILE A 194 10.37 -7.28 -6.67
CA ILE A 194 10.72 -6.05 -5.95
C ILE A 194 9.42 -5.32 -5.54
N PRO A 195 9.24 -4.97 -4.27
CA PRO A 195 8.03 -4.33 -3.75
C PRO A 195 7.77 -2.93 -4.34
N ALA A 196 6.58 -2.41 -4.06
CA ALA A 196 6.28 -1.00 -4.29
C ALA A 196 6.95 -0.13 -3.21
N MET A 197 7.29 1.11 -3.56
CA MET A 197 7.69 2.17 -2.64
C MET A 197 6.77 2.22 -1.43
N GLY A 198 7.32 2.22 -0.21
CA GLY A 198 6.56 2.30 1.03
C GLY A 198 5.68 1.08 1.34
N GLN A 199 5.78 -0.02 0.59
CA GLN A 199 5.00 -1.21 0.87
C GLN A 199 5.29 -1.75 2.29
N GLY A 200 4.25 -2.14 3.00
CA GLY A 200 4.34 -2.61 4.38
C GLY A 200 4.18 -1.53 5.44
N ALA A 201 4.51 -0.26 5.15
CA ALA A 201 4.35 0.84 6.11
C ALA A 201 2.92 1.41 6.12
N LEU A 202 2.50 1.92 7.28
CA LEU A 202 1.39 2.86 7.41
C LEU A 202 1.95 4.28 7.42
N GLY A 203 1.36 5.16 6.63
CA GLY A 203 1.60 6.58 6.67
C GLY A 203 0.45 7.30 7.37
N VAL A 204 0.78 8.20 8.28
CA VAL A 204 -0.19 9.10 8.92
C VAL A 204 0.00 10.48 8.32
N GLU A 205 -0.97 10.90 7.52
CA GLU A 205 -1.07 12.26 7.02
C GLU A 205 -1.79 13.13 8.04
N ALA A 206 -1.37 14.37 8.19
CA ALA A 206 -1.94 15.30 9.18
C ALA A 206 -1.95 16.72 8.65
N ARG A 207 -2.82 17.55 9.23
CA ARG A 207 -2.70 19.02 9.13
C ARG A 207 -1.37 19.44 9.72
N ASP A 208 -0.69 20.41 9.07
CA ASP A 208 0.59 20.94 9.52
C ASP A 208 0.40 21.89 10.73
N GLU A 209 -0.15 21.34 11.80
CA GLU A 209 -0.42 22.03 13.06
C GLU A 209 0.39 21.39 14.19
N LYS A 210 1.21 22.20 14.86
CA LYS A 210 2.14 21.77 15.92
C LYS A 210 1.46 20.85 16.94
N GLN A 211 0.25 21.19 17.37
CA GLN A 211 -0.46 20.45 18.41
C GLN A 211 -0.85 19.03 17.96
N ILE A 212 -1.18 18.84 16.68
CA ILE A 212 -1.50 17.53 16.11
C ILE A 212 -0.21 16.72 15.97
N LEU A 213 0.82 17.35 15.39
CA LEU A 213 2.10 16.70 15.10
C LEU A 213 2.77 16.15 16.37
N GLU A 214 2.83 16.93 17.45
CA GLU A 214 3.38 16.51 18.74
C GLU A 214 2.64 15.32 19.35
N GLN A 215 1.33 15.17 19.07
CA GLN A 215 0.54 14.05 19.58
C GLN A 215 0.71 12.74 18.81
N ILE A 216 1.20 12.79 17.58
CA ILE A 216 1.35 11.59 16.72
C ILE A 216 2.82 11.27 16.42
N ASP A 217 3.78 12.09 16.81
CA ASP A 217 5.21 11.89 16.55
C ASP A 217 5.74 10.53 17.05
N PHE A 218 5.24 10.04 18.18
CA PHE A 218 5.59 8.73 18.75
C PHE A 218 5.22 7.53 17.85
N LEU A 219 4.42 7.75 16.81
CA LEU A 219 4.04 6.73 15.83
C LEU A 219 5.19 6.42 14.85
N ASN A 220 6.17 7.32 14.73
CA ASN A 220 7.31 7.14 13.86
C ASN A 220 8.16 5.93 14.28
N ASP A 221 8.57 5.16 13.28
CA ASP A 221 9.60 4.15 13.39
C ASP A 221 10.81 4.62 12.59
N GLU A 222 11.93 4.82 13.26
CA GLU A 222 13.13 5.42 12.66
C GLU A 222 13.62 4.65 11.43
N ASN A 223 13.63 3.33 11.49
CA ASN A 223 14.06 2.51 10.36
C ASN A 223 13.09 2.63 9.18
N ALA A 224 11.79 2.55 9.45
CA ALA A 224 10.77 2.72 8.42
C ALA A 224 10.82 4.11 7.78
N VAL A 225 11.07 5.16 8.56
CA VAL A 225 11.25 6.53 8.06
C VAL A 225 12.43 6.60 7.10
N ILE A 226 13.61 6.11 7.50
CA ILE A 226 14.82 6.14 6.66
C ILE A 226 14.61 5.34 5.37
N GLU A 227 14.17 4.08 5.50
CA GLU A 227 13.96 3.17 4.36
C GLU A 227 12.96 3.76 3.35
N THR A 228 11.81 4.22 3.84
CA THR A 228 10.76 4.72 2.96
C THR A 228 11.03 6.11 2.40
N THR A 229 11.80 6.95 3.10
CA THR A 229 12.26 8.23 2.56
C THR A 229 13.13 8.00 1.33
N ILE A 230 14.11 7.11 1.43
CA ILE A 230 14.97 6.73 0.28
C ILE A 230 14.14 6.20 -0.90
N GLU A 231 13.16 5.32 -0.60
CA GLU A 231 12.29 4.78 -1.63
C GLU A 231 11.44 5.88 -2.30
N ARG A 232 10.91 6.83 -1.53
CA ARG A 232 10.09 7.94 -2.01
C ARG A 232 10.90 8.94 -2.82
N ASP A 233 12.10 9.29 -2.35
CA ASP A 233 12.99 10.21 -3.05
C ASP A 233 13.42 9.64 -4.40
N PHE A 234 13.78 8.34 -4.45
CA PHE A 234 14.09 7.65 -5.69
C PHE A 234 12.93 7.72 -6.70
N VAL A 235 11.71 7.40 -6.26
CA VAL A 235 10.53 7.44 -7.13
C VAL A 235 10.20 8.88 -7.54
N SER A 236 10.45 9.86 -6.67
CA SER A 236 10.25 11.29 -6.97
C SER A 236 11.17 11.79 -8.08
N VAL A 237 12.47 11.44 -8.01
CA VAL A 237 13.47 11.80 -9.04
C VAL A 237 13.11 11.24 -10.41
N LEU A 238 12.48 10.05 -10.44
CA LEU A 238 12.04 9.42 -11.69
C LEU A 238 10.68 9.92 -12.18
N GLU A 239 10.14 10.99 -11.57
CA GLU A 239 8.77 11.46 -11.84
C GLU A 239 7.73 10.35 -11.76
N GLY A 240 8.04 9.30 -10.98
CA GLY A 240 7.22 8.11 -10.84
C GLY A 240 6.04 8.33 -9.91
N GLY A 241 5.11 7.39 -9.95
CA GLY A 241 3.95 7.32 -9.06
C GLY A 241 3.33 5.93 -9.13
N CYS A 242 2.18 5.74 -8.51
CA CYS A 242 1.45 4.45 -8.50
C CYS A 242 1.13 3.89 -9.90
N GLN A 243 1.29 4.71 -10.94
CA GLN A 243 0.98 4.38 -12.34
C GLN A 243 2.21 3.96 -13.16
N VAL A 244 3.41 4.00 -12.57
CA VAL A 244 4.65 3.62 -13.24
C VAL A 244 5.10 2.26 -12.73
N PRO A 245 5.66 1.37 -13.57
CA PRO A 245 6.08 0.03 -13.17
C PRO A 245 7.41 0.03 -12.39
N ILE A 246 7.52 0.89 -11.37
CA ILE A 246 8.71 1.00 -10.53
C ILE A 246 8.57 0.10 -9.30
N GLY A 247 9.58 -0.74 -9.07
CA GLY A 247 9.81 -1.46 -7.84
C GLY A 247 11.05 -0.95 -7.14
N ILE A 248 10.98 -0.77 -5.83
CA ILE A 248 12.12 -0.39 -5.00
C ILE A 248 11.99 -0.96 -3.59
N SER A 249 13.10 -1.36 -3.01
CA SER A 249 13.16 -1.80 -1.62
C SER A 249 14.48 -1.32 -1.00
N ALA A 250 14.41 -0.35 -0.12
CA ALA A 250 15.49 0.03 0.77
C ALA A 250 15.35 -0.73 2.08
N ARG A 251 16.45 -1.23 2.64
CA ARG A 251 16.48 -1.93 3.92
C ARG A 251 17.73 -1.59 4.70
N LEU A 252 17.53 -1.25 5.95
CA LEU A 252 18.60 -1.15 6.93
C LEU A 252 18.85 -2.54 7.50
N LYS A 253 20.05 -3.06 7.32
CA LYS A 253 20.52 -4.25 7.98
C LYS A 253 21.86 -3.93 8.58
N GLU A 254 21.94 -3.87 9.92
CA GLU A 254 23.17 -3.61 10.67
C GLU A 254 23.92 -2.35 10.21
N MET A 255 23.20 -1.24 9.99
CA MET A 255 23.76 0.01 9.46
C MET A 255 24.38 -0.08 8.04
N LYS A 256 24.09 -1.13 7.30
CA LYS A 256 24.50 -1.28 5.90
C LYS A 256 23.27 -1.28 4.99
N PHE A 257 23.31 -0.44 3.95
CA PHE A 257 22.33 -0.53 2.86
C PHE A 257 22.56 -1.83 2.05
N LEU A 258 21.59 -2.73 2.05
CA LEU A 258 21.57 -3.89 1.18
C LEU A 258 20.67 -3.65 -0.02
N SER A 259 21.32 -3.39 -1.15
CA SER A 259 20.85 -3.36 -2.53
C SER A 259 19.70 -2.44 -2.91
N MET A 260 20.06 -1.36 -3.60
CA MET A 260 19.24 -0.83 -4.69
C MET A 260 19.42 -1.77 -5.90
N ARG A 261 18.42 -2.53 -6.25
CA ARG A 261 18.32 -3.08 -7.61
C ARG A 261 17.44 -2.14 -8.41
N SER A 262 18.09 -1.31 -9.20
CA SER A 262 17.49 -0.30 -10.05
C SER A 262 17.02 -0.88 -11.38
N LEU A 263 16.10 -0.19 -11.94
CA LEU A 263 15.73 0.15 -13.32
C LEU A 263 16.46 -0.49 -14.50
N ALA A 264 17.60 -1.13 -14.35
CA ALA A 264 18.36 -1.74 -15.47
C ALA A 264 17.52 -2.76 -16.27
N CYS A 265 16.52 -3.38 -15.63
CA CYS A 265 15.60 -4.32 -16.29
C CYS A 265 14.52 -3.66 -17.16
N LEU A 266 14.33 -2.33 -17.07
CA LEU A 266 13.31 -1.62 -17.86
C LEU A 266 13.84 -1.17 -19.22
N MET A 267 15.15 -1.03 -19.38
CA MET A 267 15.75 -0.55 -20.63
C MET A 267 16.07 -1.67 -21.63
N GLU A 268 16.18 -2.91 -21.18
CA GLU A 268 16.44 -4.05 -22.08
C GLU A 268 15.16 -4.66 -22.72
N ALA A 269 13.98 -4.32 -22.22
CA ALA A 269 12.72 -4.86 -22.75
C ALA A 269 12.06 -3.98 -23.82
N SER A 270 12.72 -2.91 -24.28
CA SER A 270 12.24 -1.97 -25.30
C SER A 270 13.14 -1.81 -26.52
N LEU A 271 13.98 -2.82 -26.80
CA LEU A 271 14.74 -2.92 -28.06
C LEU A 271 14.27 -4.12 -28.87
#